data_9208cac2797f3f6188c89208c539e290
#
_entry.id   9208cac2797f3f6188c89208c539e290
#
_cell.length_a   1.000
_cell.length_b   1.000
_cell.length_c   1.000
_cell.angle_alpha   90.00
_cell.angle_beta   90.00
_cell.angle_gamma   90.00
#
_symmetry.space_group_name_H-M   'P 1'
#
loop_
_entity.id
_entity.type
_entity.pdbx_description
1 polymer ?
#
loop_
_entity_poly.entity_id
_entity_poly.type
_entity_poly.pdbx_seq_one_letter_code
_entity_poly.pdbx_strand_id
1 'polypeptide(L)'
;MKRADPRHDIVVCERGPRGATWGFGVVFSDRALEFLRADDEALYRLLTPHLETWPDLTIVHNDTAVPVAGNGFASIGRLELLTLLHGHAERLGVTLRFDTEITTLAQLGEADLVVGANGAFSWLRDENAARFGTTVDWRPNRFVWYGTGKPFDSLTLTFRDTAHGVFCAHHYRYRSDRSTFLVEVEEGTWRRAGFETMDPEATMRHCERVFAQDLDGHPLISNRSAWRRFPAVWNERWSFDHVVLLGDALRTAHFSIGSGTRLAMEDAVALARALREVGAGDVPAALARFQQQRLAPMKKIWDAANVSIRWYEAMDRNLRELRPVEFAYSYMTRTGRVDHAEVRRRDPRLAAAYEALHPEAAA
;
A
#
# COMPACT_ATOMS: atom_id res chain seq x y z
N MET A 1 21.05 -9.59 3.40
CA MET A 1 21.92 -10.68 2.90
C MET A 1 23.31 -10.17 2.57
N LYS A 2 23.54 -9.41 1.51
CA LYS A 2 24.87 -8.94 1.06
C LYS A 2 25.68 -8.20 2.14
N ARG A 3 25.02 -7.39 2.99
CA ARG A 3 25.67 -6.71 4.12
C ARG A 3 26.15 -7.68 5.20
N ALA A 4 25.40 -8.76 5.44
CA ALA A 4 25.74 -9.76 6.45
C ALA A 4 26.86 -10.69 5.99
N ASP A 5 26.89 -11.02 4.72
CA ASP A 5 27.97 -11.79 4.08
C ASP A 5 28.25 -11.25 2.67
N PRO A 6 29.35 -10.54 2.48
CA PRO A 6 29.72 -9.98 1.17
C PRO A 6 30.00 -11.04 0.08
N ARG A 7 30.17 -12.31 0.43
CA ARG A 7 30.40 -13.40 -0.51
C ARG A 7 29.15 -13.79 -1.30
N HIS A 8 27.93 -13.47 -0.80
CA HIS A 8 26.72 -13.72 -1.57
C HIS A 8 26.78 -13.00 -2.92
N ASP A 9 26.57 -13.72 -4.01
CA ASP A 9 26.31 -13.11 -5.32
C ASP A 9 24.79 -12.88 -5.45
N ILE A 10 24.39 -11.61 -5.55
CA ILE A 10 22.99 -11.22 -5.61
C ILE A 10 22.76 -10.41 -6.87
N VAL A 11 21.86 -10.93 -7.72
CA VAL A 11 21.40 -10.26 -8.94
C VAL A 11 19.92 -9.93 -8.82
N VAL A 12 19.55 -8.69 -9.11
CA VAL A 12 18.16 -8.25 -9.21
C VAL A 12 17.86 -7.91 -10.67
N CYS A 13 16.88 -8.60 -11.25
CA CYS A 13 16.40 -8.34 -12.60
C CYS A 13 15.10 -7.53 -12.54
N GLU A 14 15.08 -6.39 -13.22
CA GLU A 14 13.92 -5.50 -13.34
C GLU A 14 13.59 -5.31 -14.83
N ARG A 15 12.33 -5.56 -15.22
CA ARG A 15 11.89 -5.44 -16.63
C ARG A 15 11.84 -4.00 -17.13
N GLY A 16 11.66 -3.03 -16.23
CA GLY A 16 11.60 -1.62 -16.58
C GLY A 16 12.98 -0.97 -16.62
N PRO A 17 13.13 0.19 -17.29
CA PRO A 17 14.36 0.95 -17.27
C PRO A 17 14.61 1.56 -15.88
N ARG A 18 15.88 1.84 -15.62
CA ARG A 18 16.28 2.58 -14.41
C ARG A 18 15.54 3.92 -14.35
N GLY A 19 15.00 4.24 -13.20
CA GLY A 19 14.26 5.50 -12.99
C GLY A 19 12.80 5.46 -13.44
N ALA A 20 12.29 4.34 -13.94
CA ALA A 20 10.86 4.18 -14.19
C ALA A 20 10.12 3.74 -12.94
N THR A 21 8.90 4.28 -12.76
CA THR A 21 7.97 3.85 -11.72
C THR A 21 6.53 4.08 -12.14
N TRP A 22 5.63 3.35 -11.51
CA TRP A 22 4.19 3.51 -11.65
C TRP A 22 3.64 4.18 -10.38
N GLY A 23 2.67 5.09 -10.55
CA GLY A 23 2.11 5.85 -9.43
C GLY A 23 3.03 7.01 -8.99
N PHE A 24 2.84 7.52 -7.78
CA PHE A 24 3.38 8.78 -7.32
C PHE A 24 4.08 8.65 -5.98
N GLY A 25 3.37 8.79 -4.86
CA GLY A 25 3.92 8.64 -3.52
C GLY A 25 3.62 7.27 -2.91
N VAL A 26 4.38 6.96 -1.87
CA VAL A 26 4.15 5.83 -0.97
C VAL A 26 3.91 6.39 0.42
N VAL A 27 2.85 5.94 1.09
CA VAL A 27 2.50 6.36 2.45
C VAL A 27 2.77 5.24 3.45
N PHE A 28 3.23 5.63 4.64
CA PHE A 28 3.48 4.77 5.78
C PHE A 28 2.77 5.35 7.01
N SER A 29 2.29 4.52 7.94
CA SER A 29 2.01 5.02 9.28
C SER A 29 3.30 5.47 9.95
N ASP A 30 3.23 6.40 10.90
CA ASP A 30 4.38 6.97 11.63
C ASP A 30 5.36 5.91 12.17
N ARG A 31 4.81 4.80 12.66
CA ARG A 31 5.59 3.67 13.19
C ARG A 31 5.97 2.61 12.16
N ALA A 32 5.59 2.83 10.90
CA ALA A 32 5.77 1.78 9.89
C ALA A 32 7.23 1.48 9.58
N LEU A 33 8.15 2.39 9.84
CA LEU A 33 9.59 2.21 9.60
C LEU A 33 10.40 1.89 10.87
N GLU A 34 9.76 1.83 12.05
CA GLU A 34 10.44 1.51 13.30
C GLU A 34 11.18 0.16 13.26
N PHE A 35 10.64 -0.83 12.53
CA PHE A 35 11.32 -2.10 12.35
C PHE A 35 12.67 -1.96 11.64
N LEU A 36 12.80 -0.99 10.70
CA LEU A 36 14.08 -0.72 10.05
C LEU A 36 15.11 -0.18 11.03
N ARG A 37 14.68 0.62 12.00
CA ARG A 37 15.59 1.12 13.03
C ARG A 37 16.25 0.00 13.83
N ALA A 38 15.50 -1.09 14.08
CA ALA A 38 15.99 -2.26 14.79
C ALA A 38 16.79 -3.22 13.89
N ASP A 39 16.32 -3.43 12.63
CA ASP A 39 16.84 -4.48 11.76
C ASP A 39 17.84 -3.96 10.72
N ASP A 40 17.71 -2.71 10.29
CA ASP A 40 18.58 -2.03 9.31
C ASP A 40 18.66 -0.52 9.54
N GLU A 41 19.38 -0.12 10.58
CA GLU A 41 19.55 1.28 10.97
C GLU A 41 20.14 2.12 9.82
N ALA A 42 21.02 1.57 9.00
CA ALA A 42 21.59 2.28 7.87
C ALA A 42 20.55 2.65 6.83
N LEU A 43 19.63 1.72 6.54
CA LEU A 43 18.48 1.99 5.65
C LEU A 43 17.50 2.96 6.30
N TYR A 44 17.23 2.83 7.59
CA TYR A 44 16.40 3.78 8.32
C TYR A 44 16.93 5.21 8.20
N ARG A 45 18.23 5.42 8.48
CA ARG A 45 18.88 6.73 8.36
C ARG A 45 18.95 7.26 6.92
N LEU A 46 19.00 6.36 5.93
CA LEU A 46 18.96 6.74 4.52
C LEU A 46 17.60 7.29 4.12
N LEU A 47 16.50 6.68 4.58
CA LEU A 47 15.14 7.01 4.14
C LEU A 47 14.51 8.17 4.90
N THR A 48 14.73 8.25 6.22
CA THR A 48 14.01 9.21 7.08
C THR A 48 14.17 10.68 6.72
N PRO A 49 15.32 11.18 6.23
CA PRO A 49 15.46 12.59 5.82
C PRO A 49 14.62 12.96 4.58
N HIS A 50 14.11 11.98 3.84
CA HIS A 50 13.34 12.17 2.61
C HIS A 50 11.84 12.02 2.82
N LEU A 51 11.40 11.87 4.08
CA LEU A 51 9.99 11.67 4.39
C LEU A 51 9.28 13.00 4.61
N GLU A 52 8.15 13.18 3.96
CA GLU A 52 7.12 14.13 4.39
C GLU A 52 6.32 13.48 5.54
N THR A 53 6.04 14.23 6.60
CA THR A 53 5.35 13.71 7.79
C THR A 53 4.21 14.63 8.22
N TRP A 54 3.17 14.05 8.82
CA TRP A 54 2.06 14.77 9.46
C TRP A 54 1.46 13.92 10.58
N PRO A 55 0.96 14.57 11.67
CA PRO A 55 0.51 13.85 12.86
C PRO A 55 -0.92 13.30 12.74
N ASP A 56 -1.73 13.85 11.85
CA ASP A 56 -3.17 13.63 11.81
C ASP A 56 -3.63 13.24 10.40
N LEU A 57 -4.86 12.73 10.30
CA LEU A 57 -5.55 12.56 9.03
C LEU A 57 -6.84 13.41 9.01
N THR A 58 -7.36 13.66 7.81
CA THR A 58 -8.64 14.36 7.63
C THR A 58 -9.59 13.50 6.83
N ILE A 59 -10.83 13.41 7.26
CA ILE A 59 -11.93 12.78 6.51
C ILE A 59 -12.87 13.89 6.07
N VAL A 60 -13.11 13.98 4.77
CA VAL A 60 -14.07 14.93 4.19
C VAL A 60 -15.31 14.16 3.75
N HIS A 61 -16.41 14.41 4.43
CA HIS A 61 -17.74 13.87 4.13
C HIS A 61 -18.52 14.94 3.36
N ASN A 62 -18.59 14.82 2.04
CA ASN A 62 -19.05 15.90 1.15
C ASN A 62 -18.26 17.19 1.42
N ASP A 63 -18.91 18.22 1.95
CA ASP A 63 -18.28 19.52 2.22
C ASP A 63 -17.84 19.69 3.69
N THR A 64 -18.00 18.65 4.51
CA THR A 64 -17.67 18.69 5.94
C THR A 64 -16.36 17.96 6.22
N ALA A 65 -15.35 18.70 6.61
CA ALA A 65 -14.07 18.14 7.05
C ALA A 65 -14.13 17.74 8.53
N VAL A 66 -13.72 16.52 8.82
CA VAL A 66 -13.56 15.97 10.18
C VAL A 66 -12.09 15.64 10.36
N PRO A 67 -11.31 16.49 11.06
CA PRO A 67 -9.93 16.16 11.41
C PRO A 67 -9.92 15.04 12.46
N VAL A 68 -8.99 14.09 12.30
CA VAL A 68 -8.82 12.94 13.19
C VAL A 68 -7.38 12.92 13.69
N ALA A 69 -7.22 13.19 14.97
CA ALA A 69 -5.92 13.32 15.61
C ALA A 69 -5.28 11.97 15.98
N GLY A 70 -3.97 11.98 16.23
CA GLY A 70 -3.21 10.84 16.74
C GLY A 70 -3.05 9.69 15.74
N ASN A 71 -3.13 9.98 14.44
CA ASN A 71 -2.91 9.03 13.36
C ASN A 71 -1.82 9.57 12.43
N GLY A 72 -0.58 9.54 12.92
CA GLY A 72 0.57 10.04 12.19
C GLY A 72 0.91 9.19 10.97
N PHE A 73 1.34 9.87 9.91
CA PHE A 73 1.78 9.25 8.67
C PHE A 73 3.06 9.89 8.17
N ALA A 74 3.76 9.15 7.35
CA ALA A 74 4.90 9.62 6.58
C ALA A 74 4.74 9.18 5.12
N SER A 75 5.31 9.94 4.19
CA SER A 75 5.34 9.55 2.80
C SER A 75 6.65 9.91 2.12
N ILE A 76 6.90 9.27 0.99
CA ILE A 76 8.05 9.53 0.13
C ILE A 76 7.62 9.35 -1.32
N GLY A 77 8.25 10.08 -2.24
CA GLY A 77 8.08 9.82 -3.67
C GLY A 77 8.51 8.39 -4.02
N ARG A 78 7.67 7.67 -4.77
CA ARG A 78 7.98 6.27 -5.15
C ARG A 78 9.28 6.16 -5.91
N LEU A 79 9.54 7.06 -6.87
CA LEU A 79 10.77 7.08 -7.63
C LEU A 79 11.98 7.38 -6.74
N GLU A 80 11.82 8.30 -5.79
CA GLU A 80 12.88 8.63 -4.82
C GLU A 80 13.22 7.45 -3.93
N LEU A 81 12.19 6.77 -3.37
CA LEU A 81 12.38 5.53 -2.60
C LEU A 81 13.16 4.48 -3.39
N LEU A 82 12.77 4.23 -4.66
CA LEU A 82 13.47 3.27 -5.52
C LEU A 82 14.91 3.69 -5.78
N THR A 83 15.15 4.97 -6.06
CA THR A 83 16.50 5.50 -6.31
C THR A 83 17.42 5.31 -5.10
N LEU A 84 16.90 5.60 -3.90
CA LEU A 84 17.64 5.40 -2.65
C LEU A 84 17.95 3.92 -2.40
N LEU A 85 16.97 3.04 -2.62
CA LEU A 85 17.13 1.60 -2.44
C LEU A 85 18.11 1.00 -3.46
N HIS A 86 18.00 1.39 -4.75
CA HIS A 86 18.92 0.95 -5.80
C HIS A 86 20.37 1.37 -5.49
N GLY A 87 20.58 2.65 -5.17
CA GLY A 87 21.91 3.14 -4.82
C GLY A 87 22.46 2.47 -3.55
N HIS A 88 21.60 2.14 -2.59
CA HIS A 88 22.03 1.40 -1.40
C HIS A 88 22.43 -0.04 -1.74
N ALA A 89 21.65 -0.74 -2.57
CA ALA A 89 21.96 -2.10 -3.00
C ALA A 89 23.26 -2.17 -3.79
N GLU A 90 23.47 -1.24 -4.73
CA GLU A 90 24.72 -1.17 -5.53
C GLU A 90 25.95 -0.91 -4.66
N ARG A 91 25.85 0.01 -3.68
CA ARG A 91 26.96 0.24 -2.73
C ARG A 91 27.32 -0.99 -1.90
N LEU A 92 26.37 -1.88 -1.68
CA LEU A 92 26.60 -3.17 -1.02
C LEU A 92 27.13 -4.25 -1.97
N GLY A 93 27.26 -3.97 -3.27
CA GLY A 93 27.74 -4.91 -4.27
C GLY A 93 26.65 -5.85 -4.82
N VAL A 94 25.37 -5.43 -4.77
CA VAL A 94 24.28 -6.12 -5.47
C VAL A 94 24.29 -5.70 -6.94
N THR A 95 24.18 -6.67 -7.87
CA THR A 95 24.08 -6.41 -9.31
C THR A 95 22.63 -6.11 -9.67
N LEU A 96 22.35 -4.92 -10.24
CA LEU A 96 21.03 -4.53 -10.72
C LEU A 96 21.03 -4.59 -12.27
N ARG A 97 20.13 -5.40 -12.84
CA ARG A 97 19.91 -5.54 -14.28
C ARG A 97 18.54 -4.96 -14.63
N PHE A 98 18.55 -3.76 -15.19
CA PHE A 98 17.34 -3.10 -15.72
C PHE A 98 17.10 -3.55 -17.17
N ASP A 99 15.91 -3.24 -17.71
CA ASP A 99 15.46 -3.66 -19.04
C ASP A 99 15.62 -5.17 -19.26
N THR A 100 15.49 -5.94 -18.16
CA THR A 100 15.70 -7.38 -18.13
C THR A 100 14.45 -8.07 -17.62
N GLU A 101 13.59 -8.49 -18.55
CA GLU A 101 12.37 -9.22 -18.24
C GLU A 101 12.68 -10.72 -18.10
N ILE A 102 12.31 -11.27 -16.96
CA ILE A 102 12.39 -12.70 -16.65
C ILE A 102 10.98 -13.26 -16.72
N THR A 103 10.75 -14.22 -17.56
CA THR A 103 9.45 -14.88 -17.79
C THR A 103 9.48 -16.38 -17.49
N THR A 104 10.66 -16.98 -17.27
CA THR A 104 10.80 -18.40 -16.91
C THR A 104 11.94 -18.57 -15.90
N LEU A 105 11.84 -19.61 -15.05
CA LEU A 105 12.91 -19.98 -14.13
C LEU A 105 14.21 -20.33 -14.83
N ALA A 106 14.14 -20.93 -16.03
CA ALA A 106 15.34 -21.31 -16.80
C ALA A 106 16.24 -20.12 -17.16
N GLN A 107 15.68 -18.92 -17.31
CA GLN A 107 16.47 -17.70 -17.59
C GLN A 107 17.35 -17.25 -16.41
N LEU A 108 17.08 -17.74 -15.21
CA LEU A 108 17.84 -17.42 -14.01
C LEU A 108 19.09 -18.28 -13.83
N GLY A 109 19.24 -19.35 -14.63
CA GLY A 109 20.35 -20.27 -14.50
C GLY A 109 20.34 -21.07 -13.19
N GLU A 110 21.52 -21.50 -12.77
CA GLU A 110 21.71 -22.16 -11.47
C GLU A 110 21.82 -21.11 -10.36
N ALA A 111 20.75 -20.98 -9.55
CA ALA A 111 20.71 -20.11 -8.40
C ALA A 111 20.38 -20.91 -7.14
N ASP A 112 21.12 -20.72 -6.05
CA ASP A 112 20.83 -21.36 -4.76
C ASP A 112 19.49 -20.90 -4.18
N LEU A 113 19.05 -19.69 -4.52
CA LEU A 113 17.79 -19.11 -4.07
C LEU A 113 17.21 -18.20 -5.14
N VAL A 114 15.96 -18.41 -5.50
CA VAL A 114 15.16 -17.54 -6.38
C VAL A 114 14.09 -16.82 -5.55
N VAL A 115 14.08 -15.50 -5.63
CA VAL A 115 13.12 -14.64 -4.93
C VAL A 115 12.17 -13.99 -5.93
N GLY A 116 10.91 -14.42 -5.93
CA GLY A 116 9.84 -13.83 -6.71
C GLY A 116 9.27 -12.59 -6.00
N ALA A 117 9.75 -11.41 -6.38
CA ALA A 117 9.29 -10.11 -5.88
C ALA A 117 8.69 -9.24 -7.01
N ASN A 118 8.12 -9.88 -8.03
CA ASN A 118 7.68 -9.29 -9.29
C ASN A 118 6.22 -8.77 -9.25
N GLY A 119 5.68 -8.52 -8.04
CA GLY A 119 4.45 -7.78 -7.82
C GLY A 119 3.17 -8.59 -7.96
N ALA A 120 2.02 -7.91 -7.90
CA ALA A 120 0.69 -8.53 -7.86
C ALA A 120 0.35 -9.40 -9.09
N PHE A 121 1.00 -9.15 -10.23
CA PHE A 121 0.85 -9.90 -11.49
C PHE A 121 2.05 -10.83 -11.72
N SER A 122 2.48 -11.52 -10.70
CA SER A 122 3.65 -12.40 -10.72
C SER A 122 3.44 -13.62 -11.61
N TRP A 123 4.16 -13.68 -12.73
CA TRP A 123 4.19 -14.88 -13.58
C TRP A 123 4.69 -16.10 -12.81
N LEU A 124 5.72 -15.93 -11.95
CA LEU A 124 6.31 -17.01 -11.16
C LEU A 124 5.28 -17.67 -10.24
N ARG A 125 4.45 -16.84 -9.58
CA ARG A 125 3.32 -17.34 -8.77
C ARG A 125 2.28 -18.04 -9.64
N ASP A 126 1.87 -17.41 -10.73
CA ASP A 126 0.74 -17.87 -11.55
C ASP A 126 1.06 -19.20 -12.24
N GLU A 127 2.27 -19.39 -12.77
CA GLU A 127 2.73 -20.67 -13.33
C GLU A 127 2.88 -21.78 -12.27
N ASN A 128 3.08 -21.43 -11.01
CA ASN A 128 3.25 -22.37 -9.90
C ASN A 128 2.10 -22.28 -8.88
N ALA A 129 0.91 -21.84 -9.31
CA ALA A 129 -0.23 -21.56 -8.43
C ALA A 129 -0.63 -22.76 -7.55
N ALA A 130 -0.61 -23.98 -8.11
CA ALA A 130 -0.90 -25.20 -7.35
C ALA A 130 0.16 -25.49 -6.25
N ARG A 131 1.43 -25.19 -6.50
CA ARG A 131 2.52 -25.38 -5.54
C ARG A 131 2.42 -24.39 -4.40
N PHE A 132 2.08 -23.12 -4.68
CA PHE A 132 1.89 -22.08 -3.68
C PHE A 132 0.52 -22.14 -2.96
N GLY A 133 -0.48 -22.84 -3.53
CA GLY A 133 -1.86 -22.80 -3.05
C GLY A 133 -2.45 -21.38 -3.22
N THR A 134 -2.24 -20.82 -4.42
CA THR A 134 -2.61 -19.45 -4.76
C THR A 134 -4.12 -19.26 -4.86
N THR A 135 -4.64 -18.20 -4.25
CA THR A 135 -5.98 -17.69 -4.51
C THR A 135 -5.90 -16.22 -4.91
N VAL A 136 -6.74 -15.80 -5.85
CA VAL A 136 -6.86 -14.40 -6.27
C VAL A 136 -8.35 -14.04 -6.31
N ASP A 137 -8.73 -13.11 -5.44
CA ASP A 137 -10.08 -12.54 -5.40
C ASP A 137 -10.06 -11.11 -5.96
N TRP A 138 -10.74 -10.92 -7.10
CA TRP A 138 -10.83 -9.62 -7.76
C TRP A 138 -11.92 -8.76 -7.14
N ARG A 139 -11.50 -7.78 -6.35
CA ARG A 139 -12.42 -6.88 -5.67
C ARG A 139 -13.21 -6.01 -6.67
N PRO A 140 -14.51 -5.72 -6.39
CA PRO A 140 -15.36 -5.02 -7.35
C PRO A 140 -15.00 -3.56 -7.58
N ASN A 141 -14.54 -2.85 -6.55
CA ASN A 141 -14.21 -1.44 -6.65
C ASN A 141 -13.14 -1.18 -7.73
N ARG A 142 -13.26 -0.01 -8.35
CA ARG A 142 -12.32 0.50 -9.33
C ARG A 142 -11.52 1.63 -8.73
N PHE A 143 -10.24 1.67 -9.01
CA PHE A 143 -9.39 2.77 -8.62
C PHE A 143 -8.47 3.22 -9.74
N VAL A 144 -8.09 4.50 -9.72
CA VAL A 144 -7.11 5.08 -10.63
C VAL A 144 -6.15 5.94 -9.83
N TRP A 145 -4.87 5.91 -10.19
CA TRP A 145 -3.81 6.57 -9.44
C TRP A 145 -3.30 7.79 -10.20
N TYR A 146 -3.62 8.98 -9.72
CA TYR A 146 -3.13 10.25 -10.20
C TYR A 146 -2.16 10.90 -9.22
N GLY A 147 -1.50 11.95 -9.66
CA GLY A 147 -0.82 12.94 -8.85
C GLY A 147 -1.43 14.32 -9.05
N THR A 148 -0.96 15.29 -8.30
CA THR A 148 -1.27 16.71 -8.47
C THR A 148 -0.13 17.57 -7.96
N GLY A 149 -0.08 18.83 -8.45
CA GLY A 149 0.81 19.86 -7.93
C GLY A 149 0.35 20.48 -6.61
N LYS A 150 -0.88 20.20 -6.15
CA LYS A 150 -1.37 20.71 -4.86
C LYS A 150 -0.68 20.00 -3.69
N PRO A 151 0.01 20.71 -2.79
CA PRO A 151 0.48 20.13 -1.53
C PRO A 151 -0.68 20.06 -0.54
N PHE A 152 -0.91 18.89 0.05
CA PHE A 152 -1.89 18.68 1.11
C PHE A 152 -1.19 18.64 2.47
N ASP A 153 -1.83 19.21 3.50
CA ASP A 153 -1.25 19.34 4.85
C ASP A 153 -1.32 18.04 5.66
N SER A 154 -2.21 17.12 5.29
CA SER A 154 -2.37 15.81 5.93
C SER A 154 -2.73 14.74 4.91
N LEU A 155 -2.69 13.46 5.32
CA LEU A 155 -3.41 12.43 4.62
C LEU A 155 -4.90 12.75 4.71
N THR A 156 -5.53 12.99 3.57
CA THR A 156 -6.96 13.31 3.49
C THR A 156 -7.69 12.26 2.66
N LEU A 157 -8.84 11.88 3.16
CA LEU A 157 -9.80 10.99 2.48
C LEU A 157 -11.04 11.82 2.19
N THR A 158 -11.25 12.19 0.95
CA THR A 158 -12.42 12.98 0.52
C THR A 158 -13.44 12.08 -0.13
N PHE A 159 -14.66 12.11 0.39
CA PHE A 159 -15.81 11.39 -0.15
C PHE A 159 -16.83 12.39 -0.66
N ARG A 160 -17.22 12.25 -1.94
CA ARG A 160 -18.15 13.12 -2.65
C ARG A 160 -19.33 12.30 -3.17
N ASP A 161 -20.54 12.59 -2.72
CA ASP A 161 -21.78 12.04 -3.34
C ASP A 161 -22.09 12.84 -4.61
N THR A 162 -22.27 12.12 -5.70
CA THR A 162 -22.57 12.69 -7.01
C THR A 162 -23.80 12.04 -7.62
N ALA A 163 -24.29 12.57 -8.76
CA ALA A 163 -25.36 11.94 -9.52
C ALA A 163 -25.04 10.49 -9.97
N HIS A 164 -23.75 10.12 -10.00
CA HIS A 164 -23.30 8.78 -10.39
C HIS A 164 -23.07 7.83 -9.20
N GLY A 165 -23.01 8.37 -7.97
CA GLY A 165 -22.65 7.66 -6.74
C GLY A 165 -21.45 8.31 -6.07
N VAL A 166 -20.91 7.65 -5.06
CA VAL A 166 -19.83 8.19 -4.24
C VAL A 166 -18.47 7.99 -4.91
N PHE A 167 -17.69 9.05 -4.91
CA PHE A 167 -16.28 9.07 -5.26
C PHE A 167 -15.44 9.26 -4.00
N CYS A 168 -14.41 8.44 -3.81
CA CYS A 168 -13.43 8.60 -2.75
C CYS A 168 -12.09 9.02 -3.36
N ALA A 169 -11.46 10.06 -2.81
CA ALA A 169 -10.08 10.40 -3.13
C ALA A 169 -9.19 10.21 -1.90
N HIS A 170 -8.11 9.45 -2.06
CA HIS A 170 -7.04 9.32 -1.08
C HIS A 170 -5.90 10.24 -1.52
N HIS A 171 -5.64 11.31 -0.79
CA HIS A 171 -4.61 12.24 -1.21
C HIS A 171 -3.69 12.67 -0.06
N TYR A 172 -2.42 12.83 -0.38
CA TYR A 172 -1.37 13.21 0.54
C TYR A 172 -0.14 13.70 -0.24
N ARG A 173 0.57 14.69 0.31
CA ARG A 173 1.83 15.11 -0.30
C ARG A 173 2.92 14.06 -0.04
N TYR A 174 3.82 13.90 -0.99
CA TYR A 174 5.01 13.06 -0.86
C TYR A 174 6.29 13.87 -1.16
N ARG A 175 6.12 15.13 -1.48
CA ARG A 175 7.14 16.15 -1.69
C ARG A 175 6.47 17.52 -1.53
N SER A 176 7.23 18.55 -1.17
CA SER A 176 6.70 19.89 -0.90
C SER A 176 5.80 20.48 -2.02
N ASP A 177 5.99 20.02 -3.28
CA ASP A 177 5.28 20.51 -4.47
C ASP A 177 4.47 19.42 -5.19
N ARG A 178 4.30 18.23 -4.62
CA ARG A 178 3.64 17.09 -5.27
C ARG A 178 2.88 16.22 -4.27
N SER A 179 1.70 15.82 -4.70
CA SER A 179 0.85 14.90 -3.95
C SER A 179 0.39 13.72 -4.81
N THR A 180 0.16 12.61 -4.14
CA THR A 180 -0.66 11.52 -4.65
C THR A 180 -2.12 11.92 -4.60
N PHE A 181 -2.89 11.50 -5.61
CA PHE A 181 -4.35 11.66 -5.66
C PHE A 181 -4.96 10.39 -6.27
N LEU A 182 -5.24 9.41 -5.43
CA LEU A 182 -5.86 8.16 -5.84
C LEU A 182 -7.38 8.30 -5.76
N VAL A 183 -8.08 7.99 -6.84
CA VAL A 183 -9.56 7.98 -6.86
C VAL A 183 -10.06 6.54 -6.85
N GLU A 184 -11.00 6.25 -5.95
CA GLU A 184 -11.68 4.97 -5.83
C GLU A 184 -13.19 5.16 -5.92
N VAL A 185 -13.87 4.25 -6.62
CA VAL A 185 -15.34 4.21 -6.77
C VAL A 185 -15.85 2.77 -6.73
N GLU A 186 -17.08 2.59 -6.31
CA GLU A 186 -17.79 1.32 -6.49
C GLU A 186 -18.01 1.01 -7.98
N GLU A 187 -18.09 -0.28 -8.34
CA GLU A 187 -18.28 -0.69 -9.73
C GLU A 187 -19.54 -0.07 -10.36
N GLY A 188 -20.62 0.03 -9.60
CA GLY A 188 -21.85 0.67 -10.04
C GLY A 188 -21.66 2.16 -10.38
N THR A 189 -20.95 2.89 -9.54
CA THR A 189 -20.58 4.30 -9.76
C THR A 189 -19.70 4.43 -11.00
N TRP A 190 -18.70 3.57 -11.16
CA TRP A 190 -17.79 3.55 -12.32
C TRP A 190 -18.56 3.39 -13.64
N ARG A 191 -19.54 2.47 -13.69
CA ARG A 191 -20.37 2.23 -14.87
C ARG A 191 -21.31 3.41 -15.16
N ARG A 192 -22.01 3.94 -14.14
CA ARG A 192 -22.92 5.09 -14.30
C ARG A 192 -22.21 6.36 -14.73
N ALA A 193 -20.96 6.54 -14.31
CA ALA A 193 -20.11 7.66 -14.75
C ALA A 193 -19.58 7.50 -16.19
N GLY A 194 -19.78 6.32 -16.81
CA GLY A 194 -19.37 6.08 -18.20
C GLY A 194 -17.88 5.80 -18.40
N PHE A 195 -17.15 5.50 -17.33
CA PHE A 195 -15.70 5.28 -17.40
C PHE A 195 -15.28 4.05 -18.20
N GLU A 196 -16.20 3.15 -18.51
CA GLU A 196 -15.95 1.97 -19.34
C GLU A 196 -15.53 2.33 -20.77
N THR A 197 -16.11 3.41 -21.33
CA THR A 197 -15.88 3.85 -22.71
C THR A 197 -15.14 5.19 -22.81
N MET A 198 -14.86 5.81 -21.67
CA MET A 198 -14.22 7.12 -21.61
C MET A 198 -12.71 6.99 -21.79
N ASP A 199 -12.13 7.84 -22.64
CA ASP A 199 -10.68 7.89 -22.79
C ASP A 199 -9.98 8.36 -21.50
N PRO A 200 -8.68 8.08 -21.32
CA PRO A 200 -7.96 8.41 -20.10
C PRO A 200 -7.97 9.88 -19.73
N GLU A 201 -7.93 10.76 -20.71
CA GLU A 201 -7.92 12.22 -20.50
C GLU A 201 -9.29 12.74 -20.07
N ALA A 202 -10.37 12.27 -20.73
CA ALA A 202 -11.74 12.58 -20.34
C ALA A 202 -12.05 12.05 -18.94
N THR A 203 -11.55 10.86 -18.61
CA THR A 203 -11.63 10.26 -17.26
C THR A 203 -10.97 11.16 -16.22
N MET A 204 -9.76 11.65 -16.50
CA MET A 204 -9.02 12.53 -15.59
C MET A 204 -9.77 13.85 -15.39
N ARG A 205 -10.26 14.48 -16.46
CA ARG A 205 -11.09 15.71 -16.39
C ARG A 205 -12.40 15.47 -15.62
N HIS A 206 -12.99 14.27 -15.69
CA HIS A 206 -14.17 13.94 -14.89
C HIS A 206 -13.83 13.94 -13.40
N CYS A 207 -12.73 13.29 -13.01
CA CYS A 207 -12.25 13.29 -11.62
C CYS A 207 -11.90 14.71 -11.13
N GLU A 208 -11.29 15.54 -11.97
CA GLU A 208 -11.00 16.95 -11.66
C GLU A 208 -12.28 17.74 -11.35
N ARG A 209 -13.36 17.53 -12.11
CA ARG A 209 -14.65 18.20 -11.82
C ARG A 209 -15.26 17.75 -10.51
N VAL A 210 -15.22 16.45 -10.21
CA VAL A 210 -15.74 15.91 -8.94
C VAL A 210 -15.00 16.49 -7.75
N PHE A 211 -13.68 16.65 -7.84
CA PHE A 211 -12.83 17.11 -6.74
C PHE A 211 -12.30 18.54 -6.95
N ALA A 212 -13.01 19.38 -7.70
CA ALA A 212 -12.56 20.74 -8.04
C ALA A 212 -12.23 21.59 -6.80
N GLN A 213 -13.04 21.51 -5.76
CA GLN A 213 -12.82 22.20 -4.48
C GLN A 213 -11.55 21.70 -3.78
N ASP A 214 -11.33 20.39 -3.79
CA ASP A 214 -10.19 19.78 -3.13
C ASP A 214 -8.87 20.05 -3.87
N LEU A 215 -8.94 20.12 -5.20
CA LEU A 215 -7.81 20.40 -6.08
C LEU A 215 -7.44 21.89 -6.13
N ASP A 216 -8.39 22.79 -5.84
CA ASP A 216 -8.16 24.24 -5.75
C ASP A 216 -7.42 24.80 -6.99
N GLY A 217 -7.92 24.44 -8.16
CA GLY A 217 -7.36 24.86 -9.45
C GLY A 217 -6.11 24.11 -9.91
N HIS A 218 -5.56 23.19 -9.12
CA HIS A 218 -4.43 22.35 -9.54
C HIS A 218 -4.93 21.19 -10.41
N PRO A 219 -4.31 20.94 -11.58
CA PRO A 219 -4.67 19.80 -12.41
C PRO A 219 -4.22 18.48 -11.80
N LEU A 220 -4.90 17.39 -12.19
CA LEU A 220 -4.40 16.05 -11.99
C LEU A 220 -3.24 15.74 -12.97
N ILE A 221 -2.36 14.88 -12.55
CA ILE A 221 -1.20 14.43 -13.33
C ILE A 221 -1.32 12.93 -13.53
N SER A 222 -1.25 12.48 -14.78
CA SER A 222 -1.24 11.06 -15.12
C SER A 222 0.19 10.53 -15.22
N ASN A 223 0.41 9.32 -14.71
CA ASN A 223 1.60 8.52 -14.94
C ASN A 223 1.17 7.14 -15.43
N ARG A 224 0.68 7.08 -16.69
CA ARG A 224 0.03 5.90 -17.27
C ARG A 224 -1.14 5.40 -16.40
N SER A 225 -1.88 6.37 -15.84
CA SER A 225 -3.01 6.13 -14.94
C SER A 225 -4.16 5.49 -15.70
N ALA A 226 -4.68 4.39 -15.19
CA ALA A 226 -5.82 3.67 -15.76
C ALA A 226 -6.64 3.05 -14.63
N TRP A 227 -7.96 2.96 -14.83
CA TRP A 227 -8.84 2.27 -13.90
C TRP A 227 -8.47 0.80 -13.78
N ARG A 228 -8.36 0.33 -12.55
CA ARG A 228 -7.98 -1.04 -12.21
C ARG A 228 -8.89 -1.59 -11.13
N ARG A 229 -9.01 -2.91 -11.09
CA ARG A 229 -9.53 -3.64 -9.94
C ARG A 229 -8.37 -4.06 -9.04
N PHE A 230 -8.65 -4.18 -7.76
CA PHE A 230 -7.66 -4.68 -6.82
C PHE A 230 -7.69 -6.21 -6.78
N PRO A 231 -6.58 -6.91 -7.04
CA PRO A 231 -6.48 -8.35 -6.83
C PRO A 231 -6.11 -8.61 -5.37
N ALA A 232 -6.99 -9.24 -4.60
CA ALA A 232 -6.66 -9.75 -3.28
C ALA A 232 -5.97 -11.11 -3.44
N VAL A 233 -4.65 -11.10 -3.44
CA VAL A 233 -3.80 -12.28 -3.61
C VAL A 233 -3.47 -12.88 -2.25
N TRP A 234 -3.54 -14.21 -2.17
CA TRP A 234 -3.06 -14.99 -1.03
C TRP A 234 -2.39 -16.27 -1.51
N ASN A 235 -1.31 -16.66 -0.85
CA ASN A 235 -0.64 -17.93 -1.04
C ASN A 235 -0.54 -18.68 0.29
N GLU A 236 -0.94 -19.94 0.35
CA GLU A 236 -0.86 -20.78 1.54
C GLU A 236 0.58 -21.17 1.85
N ARG A 237 1.31 -21.54 0.82
CA ARG A 237 2.74 -21.85 0.86
C ARG A 237 3.51 -20.72 0.22
N TRP A 238 4.58 -20.30 0.87
CA TRP A 238 5.37 -19.13 0.44
C TRP A 238 6.57 -19.52 -0.39
N SER A 239 6.91 -20.81 -0.36
CA SER A 239 8.08 -21.34 -1.06
C SER A 239 7.88 -22.80 -1.50
N PHE A 240 8.71 -23.22 -2.43
CA PHE A 240 8.98 -24.60 -2.78
C PHE A 240 10.42 -24.75 -3.26
N ASP A 241 11.05 -25.88 -2.99
CA ASP A 241 12.47 -26.12 -3.30
C ASP A 241 13.32 -24.92 -2.85
N HIS A 242 13.98 -24.22 -3.77
CA HIS A 242 14.77 -23.01 -3.55
C HIS A 242 14.07 -21.71 -4.02
N VAL A 243 12.78 -21.76 -4.30
CA VAL A 243 11.98 -20.63 -4.80
C VAL A 243 11.08 -20.09 -3.69
N VAL A 244 11.07 -18.75 -3.49
CA VAL A 244 10.23 -18.06 -2.51
C VAL A 244 9.56 -16.82 -3.09
N LEU A 245 8.34 -16.52 -2.66
CA LEU A 245 7.64 -15.27 -3.00
C LEU A 245 7.80 -14.23 -1.89
N LEU A 246 7.89 -12.95 -2.27
CA LEU A 246 7.88 -11.80 -1.35
C LEU A 246 6.91 -10.70 -1.82
N GLY A 247 6.51 -9.83 -0.91
CA GLY A 247 5.73 -8.64 -1.20
C GLY A 247 4.40 -8.94 -1.90
N ASP A 248 4.05 -8.14 -2.91
CA ASP A 248 2.77 -8.31 -3.62
C ASP A 248 2.70 -9.56 -4.51
N ALA A 249 3.83 -10.18 -4.85
CA ALA A 249 3.84 -11.50 -5.47
C ALA A 249 3.34 -12.58 -4.51
N LEU A 250 3.68 -12.46 -3.23
CA LEU A 250 3.26 -13.37 -2.17
C LEU A 250 1.81 -13.11 -1.73
N ARG A 251 1.48 -11.84 -1.47
CA ARG A 251 0.13 -11.40 -1.09
C ARG A 251 -0.02 -9.91 -1.27
N THR A 252 -1.20 -9.47 -1.63
CA THR A 252 -1.50 -8.06 -1.73
C THR A 252 -2.23 -7.56 -0.48
N ALA A 253 -1.90 -6.36 -0.02
CA ALA A 253 -2.64 -5.64 1.01
C ALA A 253 -3.23 -4.38 0.40
N HIS A 254 -4.54 -4.18 0.58
CA HIS A 254 -5.23 -3.03 -0.01
C HIS A 254 -4.58 -1.71 0.45
N PHE A 255 -4.50 -0.76 -0.47
CA PHE A 255 -3.85 0.54 -0.24
C PHE A 255 -4.52 1.36 0.88
N SER A 256 -5.78 1.07 1.20
CA SER A 256 -6.55 1.77 2.26
C SER A 256 -5.97 1.67 3.68
N ILE A 257 -5.01 0.78 3.90
CA ILE A 257 -4.30 0.67 5.19
C ILE A 257 -2.83 1.12 5.12
N GLY A 258 -2.36 1.54 3.92
CA GLY A 258 -0.99 2.07 3.73
C GLY A 258 0.14 1.09 4.13
N SER A 259 -0.07 -0.22 4.04
CA SER A 259 0.86 -1.20 4.61
C SER A 259 1.59 -2.09 3.58
N GLY A 260 1.25 -2.02 2.28
CA GLY A 260 1.81 -2.93 1.27
C GLY A 260 3.34 -2.88 1.20
N THR A 261 3.91 -1.68 1.03
CA THR A 261 5.37 -1.49 0.97
C THR A 261 6.06 -1.89 2.27
N ARG A 262 5.49 -1.52 3.42
CA ARG A 262 5.99 -1.96 4.73
C ARG A 262 6.06 -3.47 4.83
N LEU A 263 4.98 -4.17 4.48
CA LEU A 263 4.92 -5.63 4.54
C LEU A 263 5.99 -6.28 3.65
N ALA A 264 6.22 -5.74 2.44
CA ALA A 264 7.26 -6.23 1.54
C ALA A 264 8.68 -6.04 2.13
N MET A 265 8.94 -4.89 2.75
CA MET A 265 10.24 -4.64 3.41
C MET A 265 10.44 -5.54 4.63
N GLU A 266 9.41 -5.72 5.46
CA GLU A 266 9.46 -6.64 6.60
C GLU A 266 9.68 -8.09 6.17
N ASP A 267 9.10 -8.52 5.04
CA ASP A 267 9.34 -9.86 4.47
C ASP A 267 10.79 -10.03 4.05
N ALA A 268 11.38 -9.03 3.38
CA ALA A 268 12.77 -9.08 2.95
C ALA A 268 13.74 -9.18 4.15
N VAL A 269 13.46 -8.44 5.23
CA VAL A 269 14.23 -8.50 6.48
C VAL A 269 14.07 -9.88 7.14
N ALA A 270 12.83 -10.38 7.21
CA ALA A 270 12.57 -11.68 7.84
C ALA A 270 13.21 -12.84 7.06
N LEU A 271 13.16 -12.81 5.72
CA LEU A 271 13.85 -13.81 4.89
C LEU A 271 15.37 -13.77 5.12
N ALA A 272 15.97 -12.57 5.11
CA ALA A 272 17.41 -12.41 5.36
C ALA A 272 17.81 -12.89 6.75
N ARG A 273 16.95 -12.71 7.75
CA ARG A 273 17.15 -13.21 9.12
C ARG A 273 17.07 -14.73 9.16
N ALA A 274 16.07 -15.35 8.55
CA ALA A 274 15.91 -16.80 8.51
C ALA A 274 17.10 -17.49 7.83
N LEU A 275 17.59 -16.96 6.71
CA LEU A 275 18.77 -17.46 6.01
C LEU A 275 20.06 -17.37 6.87
N ARG A 276 20.18 -16.31 7.67
CA ARG A 276 21.31 -16.16 8.59
C ARG A 276 21.23 -17.13 9.78
N GLU A 277 20.03 -17.33 10.33
CA GLU A 277 19.81 -18.20 11.50
C GLU A 277 20.00 -19.68 11.17
N VAL A 278 19.55 -20.12 10.00
CA VAL A 278 19.66 -21.53 9.56
C VAL A 278 21.01 -21.79 8.89
N GLY A 279 21.55 -20.78 8.19
CA GLY A 279 22.74 -20.91 7.35
C GLY A 279 22.40 -21.18 5.88
N ALA A 280 23.29 -20.75 4.99
CA ALA A 280 23.08 -20.86 3.54
C ALA A 280 23.11 -22.31 3.01
N GLY A 281 23.56 -23.28 3.80
CA GLY A 281 23.63 -24.69 3.42
C GLY A 281 22.29 -25.44 3.38
N ASP A 282 21.23 -24.87 4.00
CA ASP A 282 19.90 -25.48 4.01
C ASP A 282 18.83 -24.41 3.68
N VAL A 283 18.76 -24.04 2.41
CA VAL A 283 17.80 -23.06 1.92
C VAL A 283 16.34 -23.48 2.20
N PRO A 284 15.92 -24.73 1.95
CA PRO A 284 14.55 -25.14 2.26
C PRO A 284 14.15 -24.95 3.73
N ALA A 285 15.03 -25.29 4.68
CA ALA A 285 14.78 -25.06 6.10
C ALA A 285 14.69 -23.57 6.45
N ALA A 286 15.53 -22.73 5.84
CA ALA A 286 15.46 -21.28 6.01
C ALA A 286 14.14 -20.70 5.49
N LEU A 287 13.64 -21.17 4.34
CA LEU A 287 12.36 -20.75 3.78
C LEU A 287 11.17 -21.18 4.65
N ALA A 288 11.20 -22.39 5.19
CA ALA A 288 10.20 -22.86 6.14
C ALA A 288 10.21 -22.00 7.42
N ARG A 289 11.39 -21.68 7.94
CA ARG A 289 11.58 -20.78 9.10
C ARG A 289 11.03 -19.38 8.84
N PHE A 290 11.30 -18.82 7.66
CA PHE A 290 10.76 -17.52 7.21
C PHE A 290 9.24 -17.50 7.28
N GLN A 291 8.55 -18.47 6.65
CA GLN A 291 7.09 -18.56 6.69
C GLN A 291 6.58 -18.72 8.13
N GLN A 292 7.17 -19.61 8.92
CA GLN A 292 6.77 -19.85 10.30
C GLN A 292 6.80 -18.58 11.17
N GLN A 293 7.88 -17.81 11.07
CA GLN A 293 8.05 -16.59 11.88
C GLN A 293 7.16 -15.45 11.42
N ARG A 294 6.91 -15.37 10.11
CA ARG A 294 6.30 -14.18 9.51
C ARG A 294 4.78 -14.32 9.32
N LEU A 295 4.25 -15.53 9.21
CA LEU A 295 2.84 -15.77 8.85
C LEU A 295 1.86 -15.10 9.83
N ALA A 296 2.00 -15.32 11.12
CA ALA A 296 1.02 -14.84 12.12
C ALA A 296 0.97 -13.29 12.21
N PRO A 297 2.11 -12.56 12.35
CA PRO A 297 2.06 -11.10 12.41
C PRO A 297 1.59 -10.47 11.10
N MET A 298 1.97 -11.04 9.95
CA MET A 298 1.54 -10.57 8.64
C MET A 298 0.04 -10.80 8.42
N LYS A 299 -0.47 -11.99 8.78
CA LYS A 299 -1.88 -12.33 8.61
C LYS A 299 -2.81 -11.36 9.34
N LYS A 300 -2.45 -10.87 10.53
CA LYS A 300 -3.22 -9.85 11.25
C LYS A 300 -3.41 -8.56 10.45
N ILE A 301 -2.38 -8.14 9.71
CA ILE A 301 -2.46 -6.94 8.88
C ILE A 301 -3.26 -7.22 7.63
N TRP A 302 -3.07 -8.38 7.00
CA TRP A 302 -3.80 -8.79 5.81
C TRP A 302 -5.30 -8.95 6.09
N ASP A 303 -5.68 -9.58 7.20
CA ASP A 303 -7.08 -9.70 7.63
C ASP A 303 -7.71 -8.30 7.84
N ALA A 304 -6.99 -7.39 8.50
CA ALA A 304 -7.45 -6.01 8.68
C ALA A 304 -7.61 -5.26 7.34
N ALA A 305 -6.71 -5.48 6.37
CA ALA A 305 -6.83 -4.94 5.02
C ALA A 305 -8.11 -5.43 4.32
N ASN A 306 -8.42 -6.72 4.45
CA ASN A 306 -9.63 -7.31 3.86
C ASN A 306 -10.92 -6.81 4.53
N VAL A 307 -10.90 -6.55 5.82
CA VAL A 307 -12.04 -5.88 6.50
C VAL A 307 -12.17 -4.44 6.00
N SER A 308 -11.05 -3.72 5.85
CA SER A 308 -11.05 -2.35 5.32
C SER A 308 -11.59 -2.29 3.90
N ILE A 309 -11.24 -3.22 3.00
CA ILE A 309 -11.79 -3.29 1.64
C ILE A 309 -13.33 -3.31 1.68
N ARG A 310 -13.93 -4.19 2.50
CA ARG A 310 -15.41 -4.30 2.60
C ARG A 310 -16.07 -3.00 3.06
N TRP A 311 -15.38 -2.21 3.89
CA TRP A 311 -15.87 -0.90 4.30
C TRP A 311 -15.92 0.08 3.11
N TYR A 312 -14.90 0.07 2.23
CA TYR A 312 -14.87 0.89 1.01
C TYR A 312 -15.87 0.39 -0.05
N GLU A 313 -16.14 -0.91 -0.10
CA GLU A 313 -17.18 -1.49 -0.96
C GLU A 313 -18.61 -1.16 -0.52
N ALA A 314 -18.77 -0.55 0.63
CA ALA A 314 -20.03 -0.05 1.17
C ALA A 314 -20.03 1.48 1.34
N MET A 315 -19.08 2.20 0.73
CA MET A 315 -18.91 3.63 0.98
C MET A 315 -20.09 4.47 0.53
N ASP A 316 -20.80 4.08 -0.55
CA ASP A 316 -22.01 4.73 -1.03
C ASP A 316 -23.09 4.75 0.08
N ARG A 317 -23.34 3.59 0.70
CA ARG A 317 -24.27 3.46 1.80
C ARG A 317 -23.80 4.23 3.04
N ASN A 318 -22.55 4.01 3.43
CA ASN A 318 -21.98 4.60 4.64
C ASN A 318 -22.03 6.14 4.59
N LEU A 319 -21.70 6.74 3.42
CA LEU A 319 -21.71 8.20 3.26
C LEU A 319 -23.13 8.80 3.36
N ARG A 320 -24.15 8.08 2.87
CA ARG A 320 -25.53 8.57 2.87
C ARG A 320 -26.27 8.36 4.19
N GLU A 321 -25.93 7.29 4.90
CA GLU A 321 -26.62 6.93 6.16
C GLU A 321 -25.97 7.56 7.39
N LEU A 322 -24.67 7.83 7.37
CA LEU A 322 -23.93 8.32 8.53
C LEU A 322 -23.70 9.83 8.46
N ARG A 323 -23.85 10.52 9.57
CA ARG A 323 -23.44 11.92 9.72
C ARG A 323 -21.91 12.04 9.68
N PRO A 324 -21.30 13.19 9.38
CA PRO A 324 -19.84 13.32 9.20
C PRO A 324 -19.00 12.76 10.36
N VAL A 325 -19.41 12.99 11.60
CA VAL A 325 -18.69 12.45 12.79
C VAL A 325 -18.83 10.93 12.88
N GLU A 326 -20.03 10.39 12.64
CA GLU A 326 -20.30 8.96 12.64
C GLU A 326 -19.52 8.24 11.52
N PHE A 327 -19.44 8.86 10.35
CA PHE A 327 -18.70 8.36 9.22
C PHE A 327 -17.20 8.30 9.54
N ALA A 328 -16.63 9.37 10.10
CA ALA A 328 -15.24 9.40 10.52
C ALA A 328 -14.94 8.37 11.62
N TYR A 329 -15.85 8.23 12.59
CA TYR A 329 -15.73 7.21 13.63
C TYR A 329 -15.80 5.79 13.05
N SER A 330 -16.76 5.52 12.16
CA SER A 330 -16.88 4.24 11.45
C SER A 330 -15.61 3.90 10.65
N TYR A 331 -15.03 4.91 9.98
CA TYR A 331 -13.75 4.75 9.29
C TYR A 331 -12.63 4.33 10.25
N MET A 332 -12.52 5.00 11.41
CA MET A 332 -11.47 4.72 12.39
C MET A 332 -11.58 3.32 12.98
N THR A 333 -12.79 2.86 13.24
CA THR A 333 -13.05 1.56 13.87
C THR A 333 -13.25 0.41 12.88
N ARG A 334 -13.27 0.67 11.56
CA ARG A 334 -13.65 -0.27 10.50
C ARG A 334 -12.92 -1.61 10.51
N THR A 335 -11.69 -1.66 11.01
CA THR A 335 -10.87 -2.88 11.01
C THR A 335 -10.98 -3.67 12.31
N GLY A 336 -11.68 -3.17 13.32
CA GLY A 336 -11.76 -3.74 14.65
C GLY A 336 -10.44 -3.67 15.45
N ARG A 337 -9.41 -3.02 14.92
CA ARG A 337 -8.11 -2.84 15.60
C ARG A 337 -8.05 -1.60 16.48
N VAL A 338 -8.93 -0.67 16.23
CA VAL A 338 -9.16 0.53 17.01
C VAL A 338 -10.58 0.41 17.55
N ASP A 339 -10.71 0.26 18.84
CA ASP A 339 -11.97 0.28 19.56
C ASP A 339 -12.30 1.68 20.10
N HIS A 340 -13.43 1.82 20.78
CA HIS A 340 -13.86 3.11 21.32
C HIS A 340 -12.86 3.68 22.35
N ALA A 341 -12.31 2.83 23.22
CA ALA A 341 -11.33 3.24 24.21
C ALA A 341 -10.06 3.79 23.54
N GLU A 342 -9.63 3.15 22.45
CA GLU A 342 -8.49 3.61 21.67
C GLU A 342 -8.78 4.91 20.91
N VAL A 343 -10.02 5.12 20.41
CA VAL A 343 -10.44 6.41 19.84
C VAL A 343 -10.39 7.50 20.91
N ARG A 344 -10.95 7.26 22.10
CA ARG A 344 -10.86 8.21 23.24
C ARG A 344 -9.41 8.60 23.58
N ARG A 345 -8.51 7.61 23.53
CA ARG A 345 -7.09 7.82 23.85
C ARG A 345 -6.37 8.65 22.79
N ARG A 346 -6.64 8.40 21.50
CA ARG A 346 -5.96 9.06 20.36
C ARG A 346 -6.58 10.41 20.04
N ASP A 347 -7.89 10.46 19.96
CA ASP A 347 -8.67 11.64 19.62
C ASP A 347 -9.87 11.81 20.57
N PRO A 348 -9.67 12.40 21.75
CA PRO A 348 -10.74 12.67 22.71
C PRO A 348 -11.89 13.54 22.13
N ARG A 349 -11.55 14.42 21.15
CA ARG A 349 -12.57 15.30 20.53
C ARG A 349 -13.51 14.52 19.62
N LEU A 350 -12.96 13.62 18.78
CA LEU A 350 -13.76 12.74 17.94
C LEU A 350 -14.63 11.82 18.80
N ALA A 351 -14.06 11.25 19.88
CA ALA A 351 -14.80 10.39 20.79
C ALA A 351 -15.96 11.16 21.44
N ALA A 352 -15.72 12.32 22.01
CA ALA A 352 -16.75 13.15 22.65
C ALA A 352 -17.84 13.59 21.64
N ALA A 353 -17.46 13.95 20.41
CA ALA A 353 -18.42 14.29 19.37
C ALA A 353 -19.30 13.08 18.96
N TYR A 354 -18.73 11.89 18.92
CA TYR A 354 -19.49 10.65 18.67
C TYR A 354 -20.41 10.31 19.83
N GLU A 355 -19.94 10.38 21.08
CA GLU A 355 -20.72 10.11 22.30
C GLU A 355 -21.89 11.09 22.47
N ALA A 356 -21.73 12.35 22.06
CA ALA A 356 -22.83 13.33 22.06
C ALA A 356 -23.98 12.92 21.12
N LEU A 357 -23.70 12.14 20.09
CA LEU A 357 -24.66 11.58 19.16
C LEU A 357 -25.18 10.19 19.60
N HIS A 358 -24.43 9.50 20.44
CA HIS A 358 -24.63 8.13 20.91
C HIS A 358 -24.34 8.03 22.41
N PRO A 359 -25.22 8.53 23.28
CA PRO A 359 -24.99 8.54 24.74
C PRO A 359 -24.69 7.16 25.34
N GLU A 360 -25.20 6.10 24.73
CA GLU A 360 -24.93 4.71 25.11
C GLU A 360 -23.46 4.30 24.92
N ALA A 361 -22.73 4.95 24.04
CA ALA A 361 -21.31 4.68 23.82
C ALA A 361 -20.41 5.32 24.90
N ALA A 362 -20.94 6.24 25.69
CA ALA A 362 -20.23 6.88 26.79
C ALA A 362 -20.15 6.02 28.06
N ALA A 363 -21.01 5.02 28.17
CA ALA A 363 -21.05 4.07 29.28
C ALA A 363 -19.95 3.00 29.19
#